data_dd83b8ed1d01bb116797368e66b41c30
#
_entry.id   dd83b8ed1d01bb116797368e66b41c30
#
_cell.length_a   1.000
_cell.length_b   1.000
_cell.length_c   1.000
_cell.angle_alpha   90.00
_cell.angle_beta   90.00
_cell.angle_gamma   90.00
#
_symmetry.space_group_name_H-M   'P 1'
#
loop_
_entity.id
_entity.type
_entity.pdbx_description
1 polymer ?
#
loop_
_entity_poly.entity_id
_entity_poly.type
_entity_poly.pdbx_seq_one_letter_code
_entity_poly.pdbx_strand_id
1 'polypeptide(L)'
;MEKRIVLIGDSKSFMVGSIVKELADRGFDVVQASGNVNEIERIENRPSVFLVYIDEMATMQDLFVYLKDHSVEGDIALSVIGSKNDLETVDEIMPNFRLAEKFMRPINVKEMADKLELVVEAEAERLQKRKILVVDDDGTMLRTIKSWLNEHYQVFMVNSGMAAIKFLTQNEVDLVLLDYEMPITTGPQVLEMLRSDDTTKDIPVMFLTNKGDKESVMNVVGLKPEKYLLKTMASKELLKQIDEFFEKEKAKKY
;
A
#
# COMPACT_ATOMS: atom_id res chain seq x y z
N MET A 1 11.01 17.95 -3.26
CA MET A 1 10.38 16.62 -3.36
C MET A 1 11.02 15.92 -4.54
N GLU A 2 11.53 14.73 -4.35
CA GLU A 2 12.18 13.95 -5.43
C GLU A 2 11.09 13.35 -6.32
N LYS A 3 10.99 13.81 -7.57
CA LYS A 3 10.02 13.33 -8.56
C LYS A 3 10.61 12.10 -9.28
N ARG A 4 10.70 10.97 -8.59
CA ARG A 4 11.30 9.75 -9.12
C ARG A 4 10.24 8.75 -9.55
N ILE A 5 10.36 8.20 -10.78
CA ILE A 5 9.39 7.25 -11.36
C ILE A 5 10.08 6.11 -12.10
N VAL A 6 9.39 4.98 -12.25
CA VAL A 6 9.77 3.92 -13.18
C VAL A 6 8.93 4.04 -14.45
N LEU A 7 9.57 4.25 -15.60
CA LEU A 7 8.94 4.19 -16.91
C LEU A 7 9.27 2.85 -17.56
N ILE A 8 8.23 2.06 -17.82
CA ILE A 8 8.33 0.76 -18.46
C ILE A 8 7.85 0.87 -19.91
N GLY A 9 8.69 0.46 -20.87
CA GLY A 9 8.39 0.48 -22.28
C GLY A 9 9.63 0.22 -23.13
N ASP A 10 9.48 0.06 -24.43
CA ASP A 10 10.63 -0.11 -25.33
C ASP A 10 11.43 1.20 -25.41
N SER A 11 12.66 1.17 -24.91
CA SER A 11 13.57 2.33 -24.93
C SER A 11 13.92 2.82 -26.35
N LYS A 12 13.69 2.01 -27.39
CA LYS A 12 13.86 2.37 -28.79
C LYS A 12 12.63 3.07 -29.39
N SER A 13 11.49 3.04 -28.68
CA SER A 13 10.29 3.72 -29.11
C SER A 13 10.47 5.24 -29.09
N PHE A 14 10.20 5.91 -30.23
CA PHE A 14 10.22 7.37 -30.31
C PHE A 14 9.33 8.03 -29.26
N MET A 15 8.17 7.41 -28.97
CA MET A 15 7.21 7.93 -28.00
C MET A 15 7.76 7.84 -26.58
N VAL A 16 8.35 6.70 -26.20
CA VAL A 16 9.02 6.52 -24.91
C VAL A 16 10.13 7.56 -24.73
N GLY A 17 10.97 7.75 -25.78
CA GLY A 17 12.01 8.79 -25.74
C GLY A 17 11.46 10.22 -25.58
N SER A 18 10.33 10.53 -26.21
CA SER A 18 9.67 11.83 -26.07
C SER A 18 9.10 12.03 -24.66
N ILE A 19 8.53 10.98 -24.05
CA ILE A 19 8.02 10.98 -22.68
C ILE A 19 9.17 11.21 -21.69
N VAL A 20 10.27 10.46 -21.83
CA VAL A 20 11.47 10.61 -20.98
C VAL A 20 11.99 12.03 -21.02
N LYS A 21 12.09 12.61 -22.22
CA LYS A 21 12.57 13.99 -22.38
C LYS A 21 11.66 15.00 -21.69
N GLU A 22 10.35 14.95 -21.92
CA GLU A 22 9.40 15.87 -21.31
C GLU A 22 9.44 15.77 -19.78
N LEU A 23 9.50 14.55 -19.23
CA LEU A 23 9.56 14.33 -17.79
C LEU A 23 10.90 14.84 -17.21
N ALA A 24 12.02 14.59 -17.87
CA ALA A 24 13.33 15.11 -17.47
C ALA A 24 13.37 16.64 -17.48
N ASP A 25 12.79 17.28 -18.49
CA ASP A 25 12.67 18.74 -18.60
C ASP A 25 11.84 19.35 -17.45
N ARG A 26 10.96 18.55 -16.82
CA ARG A 26 10.17 18.91 -15.62
C ARG A 26 10.82 18.49 -14.30
N GLY A 27 12.05 17.99 -14.35
CA GLY A 27 12.82 17.61 -13.16
C GLY A 27 12.47 16.24 -12.58
N PHE A 28 11.87 15.34 -13.39
CA PHE A 28 11.72 13.95 -12.98
C PHE A 28 13.03 13.17 -13.11
N ASP A 29 13.34 12.33 -12.13
CA ASP A 29 14.32 11.24 -12.24
C ASP A 29 13.61 10.00 -12.80
N VAL A 30 13.84 9.69 -14.07
CA VAL A 30 13.14 8.61 -14.78
C VAL A 30 14.03 7.37 -14.86
N VAL A 31 13.68 6.36 -14.08
CA VAL A 31 14.28 5.02 -14.17
C VAL A 31 13.59 4.27 -15.31
N GLN A 32 14.31 4.01 -16.41
CA GLN A 32 13.75 3.26 -17.53
C GLN A 32 13.92 1.75 -17.31
N ALA A 33 12.89 0.98 -17.60
CA ALA A 33 12.89 -0.49 -17.59
C ALA A 33 12.15 -1.05 -18.81
N SER A 34 12.52 -2.24 -19.24
CA SER A 34 11.72 -3.03 -20.17
C SER A 34 10.54 -3.70 -19.42
N GLY A 35 9.63 -4.36 -20.15
CA GLY A 35 8.58 -5.18 -19.52
C GLY A 35 9.07 -6.45 -18.82
N ASN A 36 10.37 -6.63 -18.65
CA ASN A 36 10.95 -7.80 -18.00
C ASN A 36 10.91 -7.67 -16.46
N VAL A 37 10.19 -8.57 -15.81
CA VAL A 37 10.01 -8.61 -14.36
C VAL A 37 11.35 -8.63 -13.60
N ASN A 38 12.32 -9.43 -14.05
CA ASN A 38 13.63 -9.53 -13.40
C ASN A 38 14.42 -8.20 -13.43
N GLU A 39 14.20 -7.37 -14.43
CA GLU A 39 14.83 -6.04 -14.52
C GLU A 39 14.19 -5.10 -13.48
N ILE A 40 12.88 -5.16 -13.33
CA ILE A 40 12.14 -4.35 -12.36
C ILE A 40 12.50 -4.71 -10.92
N GLU A 41 12.69 -5.99 -10.62
CA GLU A 41 13.10 -6.47 -9.29
C GLU A 41 14.51 -6.01 -8.89
N ARG A 42 15.38 -5.75 -9.87
CA ARG A 42 16.75 -5.29 -9.63
C ARG A 42 16.89 -3.78 -9.46
N ILE A 43 15.81 -3.02 -9.61
CA ILE A 43 15.86 -1.57 -9.42
C ILE A 43 16.10 -1.27 -7.94
N GLU A 44 17.29 -0.77 -7.62
CA GLU A 44 17.63 -0.33 -6.28
C GLU A 44 16.84 0.92 -5.89
N ASN A 45 16.37 0.99 -4.63
CA ASN A 45 15.51 2.08 -4.14
C ASN A 45 14.36 2.38 -5.11
N ARG A 46 13.67 1.31 -5.52
CA ARG A 46 12.62 1.34 -6.54
C ARG A 46 11.55 2.39 -6.19
N PRO A 47 11.25 3.35 -7.09
CA PRO A 47 10.16 4.30 -6.90
C PRO A 47 8.82 3.60 -6.78
N SER A 48 7.87 4.20 -6.05
CA SER A 48 6.49 3.70 -5.94
C SER A 48 5.59 4.14 -7.10
N VAL A 49 6.01 5.10 -7.93
CA VAL A 49 5.24 5.55 -9.10
C VAL A 49 5.74 4.86 -10.35
N PHE A 50 4.81 4.19 -11.04
CA PHE A 50 5.04 3.47 -12.28
C PHE A 50 4.24 4.07 -13.42
N LEU A 51 4.88 4.25 -14.57
CA LEU A 51 4.25 4.57 -15.83
C LEU A 51 4.57 3.49 -16.84
N VAL A 52 3.57 2.74 -17.31
CA VAL A 52 3.73 1.68 -18.31
C VAL A 52 3.25 2.19 -19.66
N TYR A 53 4.14 2.20 -20.65
CA TYR A 53 3.78 2.43 -22.04
C TYR A 53 3.63 1.09 -22.74
N ILE A 54 2.43 0.76 -23.19
CA ILE A 54 2.13 -0.51 -23.85
C ILE A 54 2.42 -0.33 -25.34
N ASP A 55 3.51 -0.91 -25.82
CA ASP A 55 3.77 -1.02 -27.26
C ASP A 55 2.99 -2.19 -27.86
N GLU A 56 3.13 -3.39 -27.27
CA GLU A 56 2.44 -4.60 -27.65
C GLU A 56 1.98 -5.35 -26.39
N MET A 57 0.67 -5.48 -26.18
CA MET A 57 0.09 -6.09 -24.97
C MET A 57 0.56 -7.52 -24.75
N ALA A 58 0.72 -8.30 -25.82
CA ALA A 58 1.13 -9.71 -25.72
C ALA A 58 2.48 -9.90 -25.01
N THR A 59 3.37 -8.92 -25.09
CA THR A 59 4.71 -8.98 -24.45
C THR A 59 4.69 -8.45 -23.00
N MET A 60 3.57 -7.89 -22.54
CA MET A 60 3.46 -7.22 -21.24
C MET A 60 2.48 -7.89 -20.26
N GLN A 61 1.84 -8.99 -20.65
CA GLN A 61 0.88 -9.68 -19.78
C GLN A 61 1.52 -10.15 -18.48
N ASP A 62 2.69 -10.77 -18.54
CA ASP A 62 3.41 -11.23 -17.33
C ASP A 62 3.78 -10.08 -16.40
N LEU A 63 4.11 -8.91 -16.96
CA LEU A 63 4.35 -7.69 -16.19
C LEU A 63 3.11 -7.28 -15.39
N PHE A 64 1.94 -7.22 -16.03
CA PHE A 64 0.71 -6.82 -15.35
C PHE A 64 0.28 -7.82 -14.28
N VAL A 65 0.47 -9.13 -14.52
CA VAL A 65 0.26 -10.17 -13.50
C VAL A 65 1.20 -9.95 -12.31
N TYR A 66 2.48 -9.74 -12.58
CA TYR A 66 3.47 -9.43 -11.55
C TYR A 66 3.12 -8.17 -10.75
N LEU A 67 2.80 -7.07 -11.43
CA LEU A 67 2.42 -5.81 -10.77
C LEU A 67 1.14 -5.97 -9.94
N LYS A 68 0.16 -6.74 -10.40
CA LYS A 68 -1.04 -7.07 -9.64
C LYS A 68 -0.71 -7.80 -8.35
N ASP A 69 0.10 -8.85 -8.42
CA ASP A 69 0.40 -9.69 -7.26
C ASP A 69 1.25 -8.96 -6.21
N HIS A 70 2.13 -8.05 -6.65
CA HIS A 70 3.00 -7.25 -5.78
C HIS A 70 2.39 -5.91 -5.33
N SER A 71 1.28 -5.50 -5.91
CA SER A 71 0.57 -4.26 -5.58
C SER A 71 -0.74 -4.46 -4.81
N VAL A 72 -1.06 -5.69 -4.42
CA VAL A 72 -2.24 -6.01 -3.59
C VAL A 72 -2.26 -5.20 -2.29
N GLU A 73 -1.12 -4.72 -1.84
CA GLU A 73 -0.94 -3.96 -0.62
C GLU A 73 -0.94 -2.43 -0.82
N GLY A 74 -1.10 -1.95 -2.05
CA GLY A 74 -1.13 -0.51 -2.35
C GLY A 74 0.25 0.14 -2.37
N ASP A 75 1.31 -0.64 -2.64
CA ASP A 75 2.69 -0.17 -2.61
C ASP A 75 3.11 0.64 -3.82
N ILE A 76 2.32 0.63 -4.90
CA ILE A 76 2.62 1.37 -6.12
C ILE A 76 1.43 2.19 -6.64
N ALA A 77 1.74 3.35 -7.20
CA ALA A 77 0.84 4.17 -8.01
C ALA A 77 1.13 3.86 -9.49
N LEU A 78 0.27 3.04 -10.11
CA LEU A 78 0.44 2.58 -11.48
C LEU A 78 -0.40 3.42 -12.44
N SER A 79 0.27 4.03 -13.44
CA SER A 79 -0.35 4.69 -14.58
C SER A 79 -0.02 3.93 -15.87
N VAL A 80 -0.97 3.89 -16.81
CA VAL A 80 -0.83 3.09 -18.04
C VAL A 80 -1.16 3.93 -19.26
N ILE A 81 -0.33 3.81 -20.31
CA ILE A 81 -0.54 4.39 -21.64
C ILE A 81 -0.78 3.26 -22.63
N GLY A 82 -1.92 3.29 -23.34
CA GLY A 82 -2.26 2.24 -24.31
C GLY A 82 -3.36 2.65 -25.27
N SER A 83 -3.68 1.79 -26.23
CA SER A 83 -4.90 1.87 -27.02
C SER A 83 -6.12 1.57 -26.13
N LYS A 84 -7.32 1.78 -26.64
CA LYS A 84 -8.55 1.42 -25.93
C LYS A 84 -8.55 -0.07 -25.56
N ASN A 85 -8.21 -0.95 -26.50
CA ASN A 85 -8.17 -2.40 -26.26
C ASN A 85 -7.09 -2.77 -25.22
N ASP A 86 -5.92 -2.11 -25.23
CA ASP A 86 -4.88 -2.37 -24.26
C ASP A 86 -5.37 -2.05 -22.84
N LEU A 87 -6.03 -0.89 -22.65
CA LEU A 87 -6.57 -0.48 -21.37
C LEU A 87 -7.69 -1.40 -20.85
N GLU A 88 -8.56 -1.88 -21.76
CA GLU A 88 -9.60 -2.88 -21.45
C GLU A 88 -8.95 -4.21 -21.01
N THR A 89 -7.90 -4.65 -21.69
CA THR A 89 -7.15 -5.87 -21.32
C THR A 89 -6.47 -5.73 -19.96
N VAL A 90 -5.91 -4.56 -19.64
CA VAL A 90 -5.34 -4.29 -18.31
C VAL A 90 -6.42 -4.41 -17.22
N ASP A 91 -7.62 -3.89 -17.46
CA ASP A 91 -8.73 -4.01 -16.50
C ASP A 91 -9.16 -5.48 -16.29
N GLU A 92 -9.10 -6.31 -17.34
CA GLU A 92 -9.38 -7.74 -17.25
C GLU A 92 -8.30 -8.51 -16.47
N ILE A 93 -7.01 -8.18 -16.67
CA ILE A 93 -5.90 -8.82 -15.95
C ILE A 93 -5.88 -8.39 -14.49
N MET A 94 -6.20 -7.12 -14.21
CA MET A 94 -6.14 -6.49 -12.89
C MET A 94 -7.53 -6.06 -12.38
N PRO A 95 -8.52 -6.96 -12.30
CA PRO A 95 -9.85 -6.61 -11.81
C PRO A 95 -9.73 -6.14 -10.35
N ASN A 96 -10.35 -5.01 -10.03
CA ASN A 96 -10.29 -4.35 -8.72
C ASN A 96 -8.97 -3.63 -8.38
N PHE A 97 -7.99 -3.61 -9.27
CA PHE A 97 -6.83 -2.75 -9.11
C PHE A 97 -7.16 -1.31 -9.56
N ARG A 98 -6.93 -0.34 -8.67
CA ARG A 98 -7.15 1.06 -9.01
C ARG A 98 -5.89 1.64 -9.65
N LEU A 99 -5.91 1.80 -10.98
CA LEU A 99 -4.88 2.56 -11.68
C LEU A 99 -4.92 4.04 -11.23
N ALA A 100 -3.74 4.65 -11.07
CA ALA A 100 -3.61 6.06 -10.74
C ALA A 100 -4.11 6.93 -11.91
N GLU A 101 -3.66 6.62 -13.14
CA GLU A 101 -4.12 7.28 -14.37
C GLU A 101 -4.15 6.31 -15.55
N LYS A 102 -5.06 6.55 -16.48
CA LYS A 102 -5.15 5.87 -17.79
C LYS A 102 -5.01 6.88 -18.91
N PHE A 103 -4.02 6.69 -19.75
CA PHE A 103 -3.78 7.56 -20.90
C PHE A 103 -4.07 6.80 -22.19
N MET A 104 -5.12 7.19 -22.89
CA MET A 104 -5.49 6.58 -24.17
C MET A 104 -4.70 7.23 -25.32
N ARG A 105 -4.09 6.39 -26.17
CA ARG A 105 -3.39 6.88 -27.38
C ARG A 105 -4.38 7.36 -28.45
N PRO A 106 -4.07 8.44 -29.21
CA PRO A 106 -2.83 9.24 -29.15
C PRO A 106 -2.80 10.17 -27.92
N ILE A 107 -1.63 10.27 -27.26
CA ILE A 107 -1.46 11.10 -26.06
C ILE A 107 -0.88 12.48 -26.39
N ASN A 108 -1.28 13.48 -25.63
CA ASN A 108 -0.55 14.73 -25.49
C ASN A 108 0.46 14.57 -24.33
N VAL A 109 1.76 14.53 -24.67
CA VAL A 109 2.82 14.24 -23.69
C VAL A 109 2.88 15.28 -22.57
N LYS A 110 2.56 16.55 -22.85
CA LYS A 110 2.54 17.62 -21.83
C LYS A 110 1.38 17.45 -20.86
N GLU A 111 0.17 17.20 -21.36
CA GLU A 111 -1.00 16.95 -20.51
C GLU A 111 -0.84 15.66 -19.68
N MET A 112 -0.21 14.65 -20.28
CA MET A 112 0.14 13.42 -19.55
C MET A 112 1.11 13.71 -18.41
N ALA A 113 2.14 14.52 -18.65
CA ALA A 113 3.11 14.91 -17.64
C ALA A 113 2.48 15.77 -16.53
N ASP A 114 1.55 16.69 -16.85
CA ASP A 114 0.80 17.46 -15.85
C ASP A 114 0.03 16.55 -14.89
N LYS A 115 -0.65 15.53 -15.42
CA LYS A 115 -1.38 14.55 -14.61
C LYS A 115 -0.43 13.67 -13.78
N LEU A 116 0.70 13.28 -14.36
CA LEU A 116 1.69 12.46 -13.65
C LEU A 116 2.34 13.21 -12.48
N GLU A 117 2.49 14.55 -12.59
CA GLU A 117 2.91 15.38 -11.46
C GLU A 117 1.94 15.25 -10.27
N LEU A 118 0.64 15.32 -10.52
CA LEU A 118 -0.37 15.13 -9.48
C LEU A 118 -0.33 13.73 -8.86
N VAL A 119 -0.05 12.70 -9.69
CA VAL A 119 0.13 11.32 -9.17
C VAL A 119 1.35 11.24 -8.24
N VAL A 120 2.48 11.84 -8.62
CA VAL A 120 3.70 11.86 -7.79
C VAL A 120 3.47 12.63 -6.49
N GLU A 121 2.77 13.76 -6.54
CA GLU A 121 2.44 14.55 -5.35
C GLU A 121 1.54 13.76 -4.40
N ALA A 122 0.46 13.17 -4.91
CA ALA A 122 -0.45 12.35 -4.11
C ALA A 122 0.26 11.12 -3.49
N GLU A 123 1.17 10.50 -4.23
CA GLU A 123 1.95 9.36 -3.73
C GLU A 123 2.95 9.80 -2.65
N ALA A 124 3.60 10.94 -2.81
CA ALA A 124 4.48 11.49 -1.81
C ALA A 124 3.75 11.83 -0.51
N GLU A 125 2.53 12.41 -0.60
CA GLU A 125 1.67 12.61 0.56
C GLU A 125 1.28 11.29 1.21
N ARG A 126 0.93 10.27 0.41
CA ARG A 126 0.61 8.92 0.90
C ARG A 126 1.77 8.30 1.68
N LEU A 127 2.99 8.41 1.18
CA LEU A 127 4.20 7.87 1.81
C LEU A 127 4.58 8.58 3.12
N GLN A 128 4.10 9.81 3.33
CA GLN A 128 4.29 10.55 4.59
C GLN A 128 3.25 10.16 5.65
N LYS A 129 2.15 9.50 5.27
CA LYS A 129 1.14 9.05 6.21
C LYS A 129 1.71 7.97 7.14
N ARG A 130 1.23 7.97 8.38
CA ARG A 130 1.52 6.89 9.31
C ARG A 130 0.98 5.56 8.79
N LYS A 131 1.75 4.51 9.01
CA LYS A 131 1.48 3.16 8.49
C LYS A 131 0.73 2.34 9.53
N ILE A 132 -0.42 1.79 9.14
CA ILE A 132 -1.25 0.93 9.99
C ILE A 132 -1.41 -0.43 9.34
N LEU A 133 -1.06 -1.49 10.05
CA LEU A 133 -1.37 -2.86 9.64
C LEU A 133 -2.68 -3.31 10.30
N VAL A 134 -3.64 -3.74 9.49
CA VAL A 134 -4.90 -4.34 9.96
C VAL A 134 -4.84 -5.84 9.76
N VAL A 135 -5.07 -6.58 10.84
CA VAL A 135 -5.02 -8.05 10.87
C VAL A 135 -6.39 -8.58 11.29
N ASP A 136 -7.08 -9.27 10.39
CA ASP A 136 -8.43 -9.80 10.61
C ASP A 136 -8.69 -10.92 9.60
N ASP A 137 -9.27 -12.04 9.99
CA ASP A 137 -9.57 -13.13 9.07
C ASP A 137 -10.79 -12.87 8.18
N ASP A 138 -11.64 -11.89 8.55
CA ASP A 138 -12.74 -11.43 7.71
C ASP A 138 -12.29 -10.39 6.69
N GLY A 139 -12.17 -10.80 5.43
CA GLY A 139 -11.81 -9.91 4.32
C GLY A 139 -12.80 -8.74 4.11
N THR A 140 -14.05 -8.85 4.58
CA THR A 140 -15.02 -7.75 4.53
C THR A 140 -14.68 -6.70 5.57
N MET A 141 -14.33 -7.13 6.78
CA MET A 141 -13.88 -6.25 7.85
C MET A 141 -12.59 -5.51 7.46
N LEU A 142 -11.61 -6.23 6.89
CA LEU A 142 -10.37 -5.62 6.38
C LEU A 142 -10.65 -4.48 5.41
N ARG A 143 -11.47 -4.73 4.38
CA ARG A 143 -11.84 -3.71 3.38
C ARG A 143 -12.60 -2.53 4.01
N THR A 144 -13.48 -2.81 4.96
CA THR A 144 -14.24 -1.79 5.67
C THR A 144 -13.33 -0.87 6.46
N ILE A 145 -12.45 -1.42 7.30
CA ILE A 145 -11.49 -0.64 8.09
C ILE A 145 -10.56 0.15 7.18
N LYS A 146 -10.03 -0.47 6.12
CA LYS A 146 -9.20 0.23 5.14
C LYS A 146 -9.95 1.42 4.53
N SER A 147 -11.21 1.25 4.13
CA SER A 147 -12.01 2.34 3.55
C SER A 147 -12.19 3.52 4.51
N TRP A 148 -12.27 3.26 5.81
CA TRP A 148 -12.43 4.28 6.85
C TRP A 148 -11.15 5.04 7.15
N LEU A 149 -9.98 4.38 7.04
CA LEU A 149 -8.69 4.92 7.48
C LEU A 149 -7.81 5.44 6.35
N ASN A 150 -8.01 4.98 5.10
CA ASN A 150 -7.10 5.19 3.98
C ASN A 150 -6.94 6.67 3.55
N GLU A 151 -7.89 7.53 3.91
CA GLU A 151 -7.79 8.97 3.66
C GLU A 151 -6.71 9.62 4.56
N HIS A 152 -6.55 9.12 5.80
CA HIS A 152 -5.67 9.70 6.82
C HIS A 152 -4.36 8.92 7.01
N TYR A 153 -4.37 7.61 6.75
CA TYR A 153 -3.28 6.66 7.04
C TYR A 153 -2.93 5.81 5.82
N GLN A 154 -1.72 5.30 5.78
CA GLN A 154 -1.35 4.23 4.86
C GLN A 154 -1.73 2.89 5.50
N VAL A 155 -2.73 2.20 4.92
CA VAL A 155 -3.32 1.00 5.52
C VAL A 155 -2.95 -0.25 4.75
N PHE A 156 -2.24 -1.15 5.44
CA PHE A 156 -1.93 -2.50 4.98
C PHE A 156 -2.93 -3.50 5.58
N MET A 157 -3.17 -4.61 4.90
CA MET A 157 -4.14 -5.62 5.34
C MET A 157 -3.55 -7.01 5.20
N VAL A 158 -3.69 -7.82 6.23
CA VAL A 158 -3.38 -9.24 6.20
C VAL A 158 -4.49 -10.05 6.88
N ASN A 159 -4.71 -11.26 6.42
CA ASN A 159 -5.86 -12.08 6.83
C ASN A 159 -5.53 -13.18 7.84
N SER A 160 -4.38 -13.14 8.47
CA SER A 160 -3.99 -14.11 9.51
C SER A 160 -2.81 -13.62 10.35
N GLY A 161 -2.67 -14.19 11.55
CA GLY A 161 -1.55 -13.90 12.45
C GLY A 161 -0.19 -14.22 11.81
N MET A 162 -0.06 -15.35 11.11
CA MET A 162 1.20 -15.73 10.45
C MET A 162 1.56 -14.78 9.30
N ALA A 163 0.55 -14.31 8.55
CA ALA A 163 0.76 -13.30 7.51
C ALA A 163 1.21 -11.97 8.13
N ALA A 164 0.68 -11.59 9.31
CA ALA A 164 1.11 -10.40 10.03
C ALA A 164 2.58 -10.49 10.46
N ILE A 165 3.00 -11.60 11.05
CA ILE A 165 4.40 -11.82 11.42
C ILE A 165 5.31 -11.72 10.19
N LYS A 166 4.97 -12.43 9.10
CA LYS A 166 5.74 -12.37 7.85
C LYS A 166 5.81 -10.94 7.28
N PHE A 167 4.70 -10.21 7.28
CA PHE A 167 4.66 -8.83 6.81
C PHE A 167 5.61 -7.93 7.60
N LEU A 168 5.59 -8.03 8.92
CA LEU A 168 6.38 -7.19 9.83
C LEU A 168 7.88 -7.53 9.82
N THR A 169 8.31 -8.68 9.28
CA THR A 169 9.74 -8.94 9.04
C THR A 169 10.31 -8.15 7.86
N GLN A 170 9.48 -7.61 7.01
CA GLN A 170 9.87 -6.91 5.78
C GLN A 170 9.42 -5.44 5.74
N ASN A 171 8.48 -5.07 6.61
CA ASN A 171 7.84 -3.76 6.59
C ASN A 171 7.75 -3.17 7.99
N GLU A 172 8.03 -1.87 8.09
CA GLU A 172 7.82 -1.11 9.31
C GLU A 172 6.40 -0.52 9.32
N VAL A 173 5.74 -0.57 10.49
CA VAL A 173 4.44 0.06 10.72
C VAL A 173 4.43 0.85 12.03
N ASP A 174 3.59 1.88 12.09
CA ASP A 174 3.44 2.72 13.29
C ASP A 174 2.39 2.17 14.28
N LEU A 175 1.49 1.30 13.80
CA LEU A 175 0.42 0.70 14.61
C LEU A 175 -0.10 -0.59 13.97
N VAL A 176 -0.41 -1.58 14.79
CA VAL A 176 -1.14 -2.78 14.39
C VAL A 176 -2.54 -2.74 14.99
N LEU A 177 -3.58 -2.84 14.16
CA LEU A 177 -4.95 -3.13 14.55
C LEU A 177 -5.17 -4.62 14.39
N LEU A 178 -5.33 -5.34 15.50
CA LEU A 178 -5.28 -6.80 15.54
C LEU A 178 -6.63 -7.37 16.01
N ASP A 179 -7.22 -8.21 15.19
CA ASP A 179 -8.41 -8.95 15.64
C ASP A 179 -8.05 -9.86 16.81
N TYR A 180 -8.93 -9.87 17.79
CA TYR A 180 -8.78 -10.69 18.99
C TYR A 180 -9.04 -12.18 18.71
N GLU A 181 -10.07 -12.48 17.91
CA GLU A 181 -10.51 -13.83 17.58
C GLU A 181 -10.22 -14.18 16.13
N MET A 182 -9.17 -14.94 15.86
CA MET A 182 -8.84 -15.46 14.55
C MET A 182 -8.63 -16.98 14.59
N PRO A 183 -8.92 -17.71 13.50
CA PRO A 183 -8.61 -19.12 13.38
C PRO A 183 -7.11 -19.41 13.48
N ILE A 184 -6.76 -20.59 14.02
CA ILE A 184 -5.40 -21.13 14.11
C ILE A 184 -4.51 -20.35 15.09
N THR A 185 -4.39 -19.03 14.95
CA THR A 185 -3.56 -18.16 15.79
C THR A 185 -4.38 -16.97 16.24
N THR A 186 -4.70 -16.91 17.54
CA THR A 186 -5.50 -15.82 18.12
C THR A 186 -4.70 -14.52 18.20
N GLY A 187 -5.39 -13.38 18.28
CA GLY A 187 -4.75 -12.09 18.48
C GLY A 187 -3.78 -12.02 19.65
N PRO A 188 -4.14 -12.52 20.86
CA PRO A 188 -3.20 -12.61 21.97
C PRO A 188 -1.93 -13.40 21.67
N GLN A 189 -2.03 -14.52 20.96
CA GLN A 189 -0.85 -15.31 20.56
C GLN A 189 0.03 -14.55 19.55
N VAL A 190 -0.57 -13.81 18.61
CA VAL A 190 0.18 -12.93 17.70
C VAL A 190 0.91 -11.84 18.49
N LEU A 191 0.24 -11.19 19.45
CA LEU A 191 0.85 -10.15 20.28
C LEU A 191 2.01 -10.72 21.13
N GLU A 192 1.87 -11.94 21.67
CA GLU A 192 2.95 -12.62 22.40
C GLU A 192 4.17 -12.87 21.50
N MET A 193 3.94 -13.33 20.25
CA MET A 193 5.02 -13.49 19.26
C MET A 193 5.70 -12.15 18.96
N LEU A 194 4.94 -11.09 18.73
CA LEU A 194 5.49 -9.75 18.49
C LEU A 194 6.33 -9.26 19.69
N ARG A 195 5.90 -9.49 20.91
CA ARG A 195 6.62 -9.07 22.12
C ARG A 195 7.88 -9.91 22.40
N SER A 196 8.00 -11.10 21.82
CA SER A 196 9.17 -11.98 21.95
C SER A 196 10.31 -11.68 20.97
N ASP A 197 10.05 -10.87 19.91
CA ASP A 197 11.03 -10.53 18.89
C ASP A 197 11.51 -9.08 19.06
N ASP A 198 12.83 -8.88 19.09
CA ASP A 198 13.44 -7.56 19.31
C ASP A 198 13.09 -6.52 18.24
N THR A 199 12.74 -6.94 17.04
CA THR A 199 12.39 -6.05 15.92
C THR A 199 10.94 -5.57 15.97
N THR A 200 10.05 -6.32 16.65
CA THR A 200 8.60 -6.03 16.67
C THR A 200 8.04 -5.75 18.06
N LYS A 201 8.82 -5.99 19.12
CA LYS A 201 8.33 -5.90 20.52
C LYS A 201 7.78 -4.54 20.91
N ASP A 202 8.28 -3.47 20.31
CA ASP A 202 7.90 -2.09 20.63
C ASP A 202 6.80 -1.54 19.68
N ILE A 203 6.36 -2.33 18.70
CA ILE A 203 5.27 -1.91 17.80
C ILE A 203 3.98 -1.78 18.61
N PRO A 204 3.30 -0.61 18.59
CA PRO A 204 2.02 -0.43 19.25
C PRO A 204 0.95 -1.35 18.66
N VAL A 205 0.15 -1.98 19.52
CA VAL A 205 -0.94 -2.88 19.10
C VAL A 205 -2.24 -2.47 19.78
N MET A 206 -3.30 -2.30 19.01
CA MET A 206 -4.67 -2.17 19.49
C MET A 206 -5.48 -3.37 19.04
N PHE A 207 -6.23 -3.97 19.97
CA PHE A 207 -7.15 -5.03 19.61
C PHE A 207 -8.45 -4.49 19.03
N LEU A 208 -8.91 -5.15 17.96
CA LEU A 208 -10.27 -5.05 17.45
C LEU A 208 -11.04 -6.28 17.93
N THR A 209 -12.21 -6.11 18.53
CA THR A 209 -12.98 -7.23 19.07
C THR A 209 -14.49 -7.01 18.89
N ASN A 210 -15.22 -8.10 18.68
CA ASN A 210 -16.69 -8.07 18.65
C ASN A 210 -17.29 -8.00 20.07
N LYS A 211 -16.50 -8.37 21.09
CA LYS A 211 -16.98 -8.49 22.47
C LYS A 211 -16.38 -7.43 23.36
N GLY A 212 -17.23 -6.71 24.07
CA GLY A 212 -16.86 -5.87 25.20
C GLY A 212 -16.53 -6.67 26.46
N ASP A 213 -16.00 -7.89 26.35
CA ASP A 213 -15.85 -8.83 27.45
C ASP A 213 -14.64 -8.50 28.30
N LYS A 214 -14.85 -8.28 29.58
CA LYS A 214 -13.80 -8.04 30.58
C LYS A 214 -12.80 -9.20 30.71
N GLU A 215 -13.23 -10.43 30.45
CA GLU A 215 -12.34 -11.61 30.48
C GLU A 215 -11.31 -11.58 29.35
N SER A 216 -11.68 -11.15 28.15
CA SER A 216 -10.77 -10.97 27.01
C SER A 216 -9.68 -9.94 27.33
N VAL A 217 -10.03 -8.87 28.04
CA VAL A 217 -9.10 -7.83 28.46
C VAL A 217 -8.10 -8.35 29.51
N MET A 218 -8.55 -9.17 30.48
CA MET A 218 -7.68 -9.67 31.55
C MET A 218 -6.62 -10.64 31.08
N ASN A 219 -6.89 -11.42 30.04
CA ASN A 219 -5.97 -12.42 29.51
C ASN A 219 -4.73 -11.84 28.81
N VAL A 220 -4.74 -10.57 28.44
CA VAL A 220 -3.65 -9.92 27.69
C VAL A 220 -3.06 -8.67 28.35
N VAL A 221 -3.46 -8.36 29.60
CA VAL A 221 -2.91 -7.22 30.35
C VAL A 221 -1.38 -7.33 30.51
N GLY A 222 -0.84 -8.55 30.63
CA GLY A 222 0.60 -8.80 30.70
C GLY A 222 1.36 -8.46 29.40
N LEU A 223 0.68 -8.45 28.23
CA LEU A 223 1.26 -8.18 26.93
C LEU A 223 1.20 -6.70 26.52
N LYS A 224 0.55 -5.86 27.36
CA LYS A 224 0.47 -4.39 27.24
C LYS A 224 0.01 -3.92 25.86
N PRO A 225 -1.20 -4.27 25.38
CA PRO A 225 -1.78 -3.60 24.22
C PRO A 225 -2.11 -2.14 24.57
N GLU A 226 -2.13 -1.27 23.56
CA GLU A 226 -2.42 0.15 23.75
C GLU A 226 -3.90 0.40 24.07
N LYS A 227 -4.79 -0.29 23.35
CA LYS A 227 -6.26 -0.16 23.52
C LYS A 227 -6.98 -1.43 23.07
N TYR A 228 -8.25 -1.52 23.52
CA TYR A 228 -9.26 -2.45 23.00
C TYR A 228 -10.37 -1.64 22.34
N LEU A 229 -10.62 -1.90 21.07
CA LEU A 229 -11.60 -1.21 20.25
C LEU A 229 -12.68 -2.21 19.80
N LEU A 230 -13.94 -1.80 19.79
CA LEU A 230 -15.02 -2.66 19.33
C LEU A 230 -15.12 -2.58 17.80
N LYS A 231 -15.24 -3.72 17.13
CA LYS A 231 -15.50 -3.79 15.68
C LYS A 231 -16.83 -3.14 15.27
N THR A 232 -17.77 -3.02 16.21
CA THR A 232 -19.06 -2.33 16.02
C THR A 232 -18.98 -0.81 16.15
N MET A 233 -17.81 -0.28 16.46
CA MET A 233 -17.56 1.16 16.59
C MET A 233 -17.79 1.86 15.24
N ALA A 234 -18.35 3.08 15.28
CA ALA A 234 -18.48 3.88 14.07
C ALA A 234 -17.11 4.33 13.52
N SER A 235 -16.99 4.47 12.20
CA SER A 235 -15.73 4.88 11.53
C SER A 235 -15.11 6.15 12.14
N LYS A 236 -15.91 7.16 12.43
CA LYS A 236 -15.45 8.42 13.06
C LYS A 236 -14.85 8.21 14.44
N GLU A 237 -15.42 7.29 15.21
CA GLU A 237 -14.92 7.01 16.56
C GLU A 237 -13.61 6.20 16.49
N LEU A 238 -13.52 5.22 15.58
CA LEU A 238 -12.29 4.46 15.34
C LEU A 238 -11.15 5.41 14.95
N LEU A 239 -11.40 6.28 13.97
CA LEU A 239 -10.43 7.29 13.52
C LEU A 239 -9.97 8.17 14.69
N LYS A 240 -10.90 8.71 15.47
CA LYS A 240 -10.61 9.52 16.65
C LYS A 240 -9.72 8.80 17.67
N GLN A 241 -10.01 7.51 17.94
CA GLN A 241 -9.19 6.73 18.90
C GLN A 241 -7.75 6.53 18.43
N ILE A 242 -7.54 6.41 17.11
CA ILE A 242 -6.22 6.28 16.50
C ILE A 242 -5.49 7.63 16.49
N ASP A 243 -6.19 8.71 16.11
CA ASP A 243 -5.63 10.07 16.12
C ASP A 243 -5.16 10.45 17.52
N GLU A 244 -6.01 10.25 18.54
CA GLU A 244 -5.67 10.51 19.94
C GLU A 244 -4.45 9.71 20.43
N PHE A 245 -4.29 8.49 19.93
CA PHE A 245 -3.12 7.68 20.24
C PHE A 245 -1.85 8.29 19.63
N PHE A 246 -1.87 8.62 18.35
CA PHE A 246 -0.69 9.18 17.69
C PHE A 246 -0.30 10.57 18.24
N GLU A 247 -1.28 11.38 18.62
CA GLU A 247 -1.00 12.67 19.29
C GLU A 247 -0.31 12.48 20.65
N LYS A 248 -0.74 11.48 21.43
CA LYS A 248 -0.07 11.13 22.71
C LYS A 248 1.35 10.62 22.51
N GLU A 249 1.57 9.77 21.49
CA GLU A 249 2.91 9.27 21.16
C GLU A 249 3.84 10.40 20.72
N LYS A 250 3.35 11.35 19.94
CA LYS A 250 4.10 12.54 19.56
C LYS A 250 4.49 13.38 20.78
N ALA A 251 3.57 13.56 21.73
CA ALA A 251 3.82 14.32 22.96
C ALA A 251 4.83 13.65 23.91
N LYS A 252 5.01 12.32 23.86
CA LYS A 252 6.01 11.60 24.66
C LYS A 252 7.45 11.74 24.13
N LYS A 253 7.61 12.08 22.85
CA LYS A 253 8.92 12.21 22.18
C LYS A 253 9.56 13.61 22.33
N TYR A 254 8.84 14.56 22.91
CA TYR A 254 9.28 15.92 23.26
C TYR A 254 9.26 16.13 24.75
#